data_bc65fb209b20ced4af9dbafda4a45989
#
_entry.id   bc65fb209b20ced4af9dbafda4a45989
#
_cell.length_a   1.000
_cell.length_b   1.000
_cell.length_c   1.000
_cell.angle_alpha   90.00
_cell.angle_beta   90.00
_cell.angle_gamma   90.00
#
_symmetry.space_group_name_H-M   'P 1'
#
loop_
_entity.id
_entity.type
_entity.pdbx_description
1 polymer ?
#
loop_
_entity_poly.entity_id
_entity_poly.type
_entity_poly.pdbx_seq_one_letter_code
_entity_poly.pdbx_strand_id
1 'polypeptide(L)'
;MPDPVELMLGDLMDKYAREPASDAFMRLYIDDERFGGVFASLHERLNGHFVAINDRVRSTHHYWADNSRELIALIDELAETIGTLRRVRFDVSFREDYDAAVRRCKPWLSTSGGSAVPEDFEPIEIVKYEPVFVRSETTIKLKKQNATVKLQLIGEGSYAHVFSFVDPDYGIKIAVKRAKKGLDERDLRRFRDEFNILKRLSFPYIVEVYRYDEIRDEYKMEFCDETLRTYIRKRNNSLRFATRKRIALQFLYGISYIHDQGLRHRDLSLQNILLKVYASKAVLVKLSDFGLAKDHTSDFTRTKTEMRGTIRDPMLASFKEYDVINEVYSIGWVLSYIFTGKESLPRADDGLSRIIQKCTTNNLEQRYPDVRAIIMDVEPLGSVPVDATA
;
A
#
# COMPACT_ATOMS: atom_id res chain seq x y z
N MET A 1 -38.93 3.97 -38.91
CA MET A 1 -38.27 5.26 -38.68
C MET A 1 -37.04 4.98 -37.83
N PRO A 2 -35.90 5.57 -38.13
CA PRO A 2 -34.74 5.41 -37.26
C PRO A 2 -35.07 5.88 -35.85
N ASP A 3 -34.50 5.23 -34.86
CA ASP A 3 -34.68 5.58 -33.46
C ASP A 3 -34.25 7.04 -33.27
N PRO A 4 -35.06 7.93 -32.68
CA PRO A 4 -34.69 9.33 -32.43
C PRO A 4 -33.38 9.46 -31.63
N VAL A 5 -33.08 8.46 -30.83
CA VAL A 5 -31.85 8.37 -30.04
C VAL A 5 -30.62 8.13 -30.92
N GLU A 6 -30.71 7.22 -31.90
CA GLU A 6 -29.61 6.93 -32.84
C GLU A 6 -29.35 8.13 -33.78
N LEU A 7 -30.38 8.85 -34.19
CA LEU A 7 -30.19 10.10 -34.94
C LEU A 7 -29.44 11.15 -34.13
N MET A 8 -29.82 11.38 -32.87
CA MET A 8 -29.20 12.36 -31.99
C MET A 8 -27.74 12.01 -31.69
N LEU A 9 -27.42 10.72 -31.60
CA LEU A 9 -26.02 10.26 -31.42
C LEU A 9 -25.22 10.40 -32.73
N GLY A 10 -25.85 10.16 -33.88
CA GLY A 10 -25.23 10.39 -35.19
C GLY A 10 -24.84 11.85 -35.37
N ASP A 11 -25.77 12.78 -35.12
CA ASP A 11 -25.51 14.22 -35.19
C ASP A 11 -24.37 14.67 -34.25
N LEU A 12 -24.31 14.10 -33.03
CA LEU A 12 -23.24 14.36 -32.10
C LEU A 12 -21.88 13.88 -32.64
N MET A 13 -21.82 12.67 -33.17
CA MET A 13 -20.57 12.11 -33.72
C MET A 13 -20.11 12.88 -34.95
N ASP A 14 -21.02 13.23 -35.87
CA ASP A 14 -20.73 13.97 -37.07
C ASP A 14 -20.21 15.39 -36.79
N LYS A 15 -20.70 16.03 -35.73
CA LYS A 15 -20.20 17.33 -35.25
C LYS A 15 -18.71 17.28 -34.95
N TYR A 16 -18.27 16.28 -34.15
CA TYR A 16 -16.87 16.18 -33.72
C TYR A 16 -15.95 15.53 -34.77
N ALA A 17 -16.51 14.78 -35.72
CA ALA A 17 -15.74 14.25 -36.85
C ALA A 17 -15.24 15.33 -37.80
N ARG A 18 -15.89 16.51 -37.84
CA ARG A 18 -15.50 17.64 -38.69
C ARG A 18 -14.31 18.41 -38.18
N GLU A 19 -14.11 18.41 -36.86
CA GLU A 19 -12.96 19.07 -36.17
C GLU A 19 -12.35 18.07 -35.18
N PRO A 20 -11.57 17.10 -35.68
CA PRO A 20 -10.98 16.09 -34.79
C PRO A 20 -9.94 16.68 -33.88
N ALA A 21 -9.85 16.16 -32.66
CA ALA A 21 -8.78 16.49 -31.73
C ALA A 21 -7.41 16.04 -32.28
N SER A 22 -6.34 16.59 -31.72
CA SER A 22 -4.98 16.15 -32.06
C SER A 22 -4.77 14.67 -31.72
N ASP A 23 -3.81 14.05 -32.42
CA ASP A 23 -3.44 12.64 -32.19
C ASP A 23 -3.10 12.33 -30.73
N ALA A 24 -2.55 13.30 -30.02
CA ALA A 24 -2.20 13.14 -28.61
C ALA A 24 -3.46 12.90 -27.74
N PHE A 25 -4.52 13.67 -27.96
CA PHE A 25 -5.78 13.52 -27.24
C PHE A 25 -6.60 12.34 -27.75
N MET A 26 -6.59 12.06 -29.04
CA MET A 26 -7.25 10.87 -29.61
C MET A 26 -6.74 9.57 -29.00
N ARG A 27 -5.43 9.46 -28.74
CA ARG A 27 -4.84 8.28 -28.08
C ARG A 27 -5.31 8.07 -26.64
N LEU A 28 -5.67 9.14 -25.93
CA LEU A 28 -6.18 9.02 -24.55
C LEU A 28 -7.54 8.28 -24.49
N TYR A 29 -8.31 8.31 -25.56
CA TYR A 29 -9.66 7.76 -25.64
C TYR A 29 -9.77 6.63 -26.66
N ILE A 30 -8.65 5.99 -27.02
CA ILE A 30 -8.58 4.96 -28.06
C ILE A 30 -9.46 3.73 -27.74
N ASP A 31 -9.65 3.46 -26.45
CA ASP A 31 -10.48 2.33 -25.98
C ASP A 31 -11.99 2.60 -26.11
N ASP A 32 -12.40 3.83 -26.39
CA ASP A 32 -13.81 4.18 -26.66
C ASP A 32 -14.03 4.41 -28.15
N GLU A 33 -14.28 3.31 -28.86
CA GLU A 33 -14.49 3.32 -30.32
C GLU A 33 -15.65 4.23 -30.75
N ARG A 34 -16.66 4.45 -29.90
CA ARG A 34 -17.87 5.17 -30.26
C ARG A 34 -17.78 6.68 -30.01
N PHE A 35 -17.30 7.08 -28.81
CA PHE A 35 -17.32 8.48 -28.38
C PHE A 35 -15.93 9.04 -28.07
N GLY A 36 -14.88 8.27 -28.31
CA GLY A 36 -13.48 8.70 -28.04
C GLY A 36 -13.13 10.02 -28.72
N GLY A 37 -13.55 10.24 -29.96
CA GLY A 37 -13.35 11.50 -30.68
C GLY A 37 -14.08 12.68 -30.03
N VAL A 38 -15.28 12.48 -29.52
CA VAL A 38 -16.05 13.49 -28.78
C VAL A 38 -15.32 13.91 -27.52
N PHE A 39 -14.88 12.92 -26.72
CA PHE A 39 -14.18 13.17 -25.46
C PHE A 39 -12.82 13.79 -25.67
N ALA A 40 -12.08 13.35 -26.69
CA ALA A 40 -10.79 13.90 -27.05
C ALA A 40 -10.90 15.40 -27.41
N SER A 41 -11.87 15.78 -28.26
CA SER A 41 -12.08 17.16 -28.65
C SER A 41 -12.50 18.06 -27.49
N LEU A 42 -13.46 17.62 -26.66
CA LEU A 42 -13.89 18.37 -25.49
C LEU A 42 -12.72 18.54 -24.47
N HIS A 43 -11.92 17.50 -24.26
CA HIS A 43 -10.77 17.55 -23.35
C HIS A 43 -9.70 18.53 -23.85
N GLU A 44 -9.32 18.46 -25.11
CA GLU A 44 -8.31 19.34 -25.70
C GLU A 44 -8.74 20.81 -25.66
N ARG A 45 -9.98 21.11 -26.05
CA ARG A 45 -10.54 22.47 -26.02
C ARG A 45 -10.62 23.03 -24.60
N LEU A 46 -11.05 22.23 -23.61
CA LEU A 46 -11.02 22.63 -22.20
C LEU A 46 -9.61 22.97 -21.74
N ASN A 47 -8.63 22.13 -22.08
CA ASN A 47 -7.23 22.39 -21.74
C ASN A 47 -6.72 23.68 -22.38
N GLY A 48 -7.09 23.99 -23.60
CA GLY A 48 -6.75 25.25 -24.27
C GLY A 48 -7.23 26.46 -23.47
N HIS A 49 -8.50 26.45 -23.04
CA HIS A 49 -9.07 27.52 -22.22
C HIS A 49 -8.44 27.59 -20.82
N PHE A 50 -8.20 26.45 -20.17
CA PHE A 50 -7.58 26.43 -18.83
C PHE A 50 -6.14 26.92 -18.86
N VAL A 51 -5.36 26.62 -19.89
CA VAL A 51 -4.02 27.20 -20.10
C VAL A 51 -4.13 28.72 -20.24
N ALA A 52 -5.03 29.22 -21.09
CA ALA A 52 -5.23 30.65 -21.29
C ALA A 52 -5.68 31.36 -20.00
N ILE A 53 -6.56 30.76 -19.19
CA ILE A 53 -6.96 31.28 -17.87
C ILE A 53 -5.74 31.35 -16.94
N ASN A 54 -4.95 30.27 -16.83
CA ASN A 54 -3.77 30.24 -15.97
C ASN A 54 -2.74 31.33 -16.34
N ASP A 55 -2.60 31.64 -17.64
CA ASP A 55 -1.75 32.72 -18.10
C ASP A 55 -2.30 34.12 -17.70
N ARG A 56 -3.63 34.26 -17.65
CA ARG A 56 -4.28 35.51 -17.18
C ARG A 56 -4.18 35.67 -15.67
N VAL A 57 -4.35 34.61 -14.91
CA VAL A 57 -4.10 34.62 -13.45
C VAL A 57 -2.69 35.11 -13.10
N ARG A 58 -1.70 34.75 -13.92
CA ARG A 58 -0.29 35.18 -13.71
C ARG A 58 0.02 36.57 -14.25
N SER A 59 -0.88 37.22 -14.98
CA SER A 59 -0.59 38.47 -15.69
C SER A 59 -1.63 39.57 -15.43
N THR A 60 -2.67 39.62 -16.24
CA THR A 60 -3.58 40.77 -16.31
C THR A 60 -4.87 40.61 -15.55
N HIS A 61 -5.20 39.40 -15.06
CA HIS A 61 -6.50 39.03 -14.50
C HIS A 61 -7.69 39.38 -15.42
N HIS A 62 -7.42 39.53 -16.72
CA HIS A 62 -8.46 39.82 -17.70
C HIS A 62 -8.49 38.75 -18.79
N TYR A 63 -9.61 37.97 -18.84
CA TYR A 63 -9.83 36.96 -19.84
C TYR A 63 -10.64 37.57 -21.00
N TRP A 64 -10.12 37.45 -22.22
CA TRP A 64 -10.65 38.18 -23.36
C TRP A 64 -12.09 37.78 -23.70
N ALA A 65 -12.82 38.74 -24.33
CA ALA A 65 -14.25 38.58 -24.62
C ALA A 65 -14.56 37.38 -25.52
N ASP A 66 -13.72 37.16 -26.56
CA ASP A 66 -13.90 36.01 -27.48
C ASP A 66 -13.71 34.70 -26.73
N ASN A 67 -12.59 34.54 -26.00
CA ASN A 67 -12.30 33.37 -25.21
C ASN A 67 -13.36 33.12 -24.13
N SER A 68 -13.92 34.19 -23.53
CA SER A 68 -15.00 34.06 -22.55
C SER A 68 -16.26 33.47 -23.19
N ARG A 69 -16.65 33.98 -24.36
CA ARG A 69 -17.80 33.44 -25.12
C ARG A 69 -17.60 32.00 -25.54
N GLU A 70 -16.39 31.68 -26.05
CA GLU A 70 -16.04 30.31 -26.46
C GLU A 70 -16.07 29.33 -25.29
N LEU A 71 -15.53 29.73 -24.12
CA LEU A 71 -15.57 28.88 -22.93
C LEU A 71 -17.01 28.71 -22.39
N ILE A 72 -17.83 29.73 -22.39
CA ILE A 72 -19.26 29.64 -22.02
C ILE A 72 -19.95 28.63 -22.95
N ALA A 73 -19.78 28.79 -24.26
CA ALA A 73 -20.36 27.87 -25.24
C ALA A 73 -19.87 26.43 -25.07
N LEU A 74 -18.57 26.24 -24.78
CA LEU A 74 -17.98 24.93 -24.52
C LEU A 74 -18.53 24.28 -23.24
N ILE A 75 -18.78 25.06 -22.18
CA ILE A 75 -19.36 24.56 -20.95
C ILE A 75 -20.80 24.12 -21.15
N ASP A 76 -21.57 24.86 -21.93
CA ASP A 76 -22.96 24.50 -22.28
C ASP A 76 -23.00 23.26 -23.17
N GLU A 77 -22.11 23.20 -24.17
CA GLU A 77 -21.91 22.05 -25.05
C GLU A 77 -21.55 20.78 -24.26
N LEU A 78 -20.65 20.90 -23.28
CA LEU A 78 -20.26 19.81 -22.40
C LEU A 78 -21.46 19.28 -21.60
N ALA A 79 -22.24 20.19 -21.02
CA ALA A 79 -23.43 19.82 -20.24
C ALA A 79 -24.48 19.12 -21.10
N GLU A 80 -24.71 19.61 -22.33
CA GLU A 80 -25.63 19.01 -23.30
C GLU A 80 -25.14 17.62 -23.74
N THR A 81 -23.87 17.49 -24.08
CA THR A 81 -23.24 16.23 -24.48
C THR A 81 -23.38 15.16 -23.39
N ILE A 82 -22.99 15.49 -22.13
CA ILE A 82 -23.13 14.56 -21.00
C ILE A 82 -24.62 14.22 -20.77
N GLY A 83 -25.51 15.22 -20.86
CA GLY A 83 -26.95 15.01 -20.73
C GLY A 83 -27.49 14.05 -21.78
N THR A 84 -27.05 14.19 -23.01
CA THR A 84 -27.45 13.33 -24.15
C THR A 84 -26.97 11.89 -23.94
N LEU A 85 -25.69 11.71 -23.58
CA LEU A 85 -25.09 10.41 -23.31
C LEU A 85 -25.83 9.68 -22.16
N ARG A 86 -26.21 10.40 -21.09
CA ARG A 86 -27.02 9.82 -20.01
C ARG A 86 -28.39 9.36 -20.41
N ARG A 87 -29.08 10.09 -21.32
CA ARG A 87 -30.41 9.70 -21.84
C ARG A 87 -30.36 8.38 -22.60
N VAL A 88 -29.26 8.10 -23.27
CA VAL A 88 -29.03 6.85 -24.00
C VAL A 88 -28.39 5.75 -23.11
N ARG A 89 -28.42 5.94 -21.82
CA ARG A 89 -27.80 5.03 -20.81
C ARG A 89 -26.32 4.80 -21.03
N PHE A 90 -25.64 5.74 -21.66
CA PHE A 90 -24.18 5.76 -21.71
C PHE A 90 -23.69 6.59 -20.53
N ASP A 91 -23.36 5.88 -19.44
CA ASP A 91 -22.97 6.53 -18.19
C ASP A 91 -21.48 6.90 -18.23
N VAL A 92 -21.21 8.19 -18.43
CA VAL A 92 -19.88 8.79 -18.40
C VAL A 92 -19.75 9.73 -17.22
N SER A 93 -18.67 9.60 -16.47
CA SER A 93 -18.31 10.55 -15.42
C SER A 93 -17.25 11.52 -15.93
N PHE A 94 -17.47 12.80 -15.61
CA PHE A 94 -16.48 13.84 -15.82
C PHE A 94 -15.60 13.93 -14.57
N ARG A 95 -14.31 14.00 -14.72
CA ARG A 95 -13.33 14.00 -13.62
C ARG A 95 -13.60 15.16 -12.66
N GLU A 96 -13.61 14.90 -11.37
CA GLU A 96 -14.11 15.82 -10.33
C GLU A 96 -13.33 17.15 -10.28
N ASP A 97 -12.01 17.10 -10.48
CA ASP A 97 -11.15 18.29 -10.51
C ASP A 97 -11.45 19.20 -11.72
N TYR A 98 -11.76 18.60 -12.89
CA TYR A 98 -12.20 19.33 -14.09
C TYR A 98 -13.61 19.89 -13.93
N ASP A 99 -14.53 19.12 -13.36
CA ASP A 99 -15.89 19.60 -13.06
C ASP A 99 -15.84 20.75 -12.02
N ALA A 100 -14.99 20.65 -11.02
CA ALA A 100 -14.74 21.72 -10.06
C ALA A 100 -14.12 22.96 -10.73
N ALA A 101 -13.17 22.78 -11.65
CA ALA A 101 -12.56 23.89 -12.41
C ALA A 101 -13.60 24.62 -13.26
N VAL A 102 -14.44 23.87 -14.01
CA VAL A 102 -15.55 24.45 -14.78
C VAL A 102 -16.52 25.22 -13.88
N ARG A 103 -16.91 24.66 -12.74
CA ARG A 103 -17.80 25.35 -11.78
C ARG A 103 -17.16 26.63 -11.18
N ARG A 104 -15.85 26.66 -10.96
CA ARG A 104 -15.13 27.85 -10.50
C ARG A 104 -15.05 28.94 -11.56
N CYS A 105 -15.04 28.58 -12.86
CA CYS A 105 -15.01 29.54 -13.94
C CYS A 105 -16.38 30.21 -14.18
N LYS A 106 -17.49 29.49 -14.10
CA LYS A 106 -18.84 29.99 -14.42
C LYS A 106 -19.21 31.33 -13.77
N PRO A 107 -18.97 31.62 -12.49
CA PRO A 107 -19.47 32.84 -11.82
C PRO A 107 -18.90 34.14 -12.35
N TRP A 108 -17.69 34.14 -12.90
CA TRP A 108 -17.01 35.35 -13.36
C TRP A 108 -16.95 35.47 -14.90
N LEU A 109 -17.35 34.43 -15.64
CA LEU A 109 -17.42 34.51 -17.10
C LEU A 109 -18.51 35.45 -17.58
N SER A 110 -18.18 36.33 -18.53
CA SER A 110 -19.09 37.31 -19.13
C SER A 110 -19.13 37.16 -20.66
N THR A 111 -20.31 37.34 -21.25
CA THR A 111 -20.50 37.31 -22.71
C THR A 111 -20.09 38.61 -23.39
N SER A 112 -19.87 39.68 -22.65
CA SER A 112 -19.50 40.99 -23.20
C SER A 112 -18.36 41.65 -22.42
N GLY A 113 -17.46 42.37 -23.09
CA GLY A 113 -16.38 43.13 -22.49
C GLY A 113 -15.21 42.32 -21.94
N GLY A 114 -15.23 41.03 -22.08
CA GLY A 114 -14.29 40.10 -21.43
C GLY A 114 -14.65 39.81 -19.97
N SER A 115 -13.88 38.97 -19.30
CA SER A 115 -14.14 38.49 -17.96
C SER A 115 -13.04 38.88 -16.99
N ALA A 116 -13.36 39.42 -15.83
CA ALA A 116 -12.40 39.66 -14.76
C ALA A 116 -12.17 38.35 -13.98
N VAL A 117 -10.97 37.81 -14.07
CA VAL A 117 -10.57 36.64 -13.27
C VAL A 117 -10.32 37.09 -11.83
N PRO A 118 -10.94 36.46 -10.82
CA PRO A 118 -10.73 36.83 -9.41
C PRO A 118 -9.24 36.80 -9.03
N GLU A 119 -8.82 37.73 -8.17
CA GLU A 119 -7.41 37.84 -7.75
C GLU A 119 -6.95 36.61 -6.95
N ASP A 120 -7.87 35.96 -6.24
CA ASP A 120 -7.66 34.75 -5.46
C ASP A 120 -7.92 33.45 -6.26
N PHE A 121 -8.08 33.56 -7.58
CA PHE A 121 -8.31 32.37 -8.43
C PHE A 121 -7.07 31.51 -8.52
N GLU A 122 -7.14 30.32 -7.93
CA GLU A 122 -6.06 29.34 -8.00
C GLU A 122 -5.90 28.76 -9.42
N PRO A 123 -4.67 28.65 -9.94
CA PRO A 123 -4.42 28.00 -11.23
C PRO A 123 -5.07 26.64 -11.33
N ILE A 124 -5.56 26.32 -12.54
CA ILE A 124 -6.19 25.04 -12.83
C ILE A 124 -5.10 24.04 -13.21
N GLU A 125 -5.12 22.86 -12.60
CA GLU A 125 -4.23 21.75 -12.99
C GLU A 125 -4.62 21.20 -14.37
N ILE A 126 -3.65 21.15 -15.30
CA ILE A 126 -3.87 20.70 -16.67
C ILE A 126 -3.47 19.25 -16.83
N VAL A 127 -4.44 18.40 -17.13
CA VAL A 127 -4.23 16.97 -17.37
C VAL A 127 -4.07 16.72 -18.87
N LYS A 128 -2.90 16.18 -19.27
CA LYS A 128 -2.55 15.94 -20.69
C LYS A 128 -2.32 14.46 -21.04
N TYR A 129 -2.22 13.60 -20.03
CA TYR A 129 -1.78 12.22 -20.21
C TYR A 129 -2.78 11.18 -19.72
N GLU A 130 -3.94 11.62 -19.24
CA GLU A 130 -5.01 10.76 -18.72
C GLU A 130 -6.38 11.25 -19.24
N PRO A 131 -7.35 10.36 -19.47
CA PRO A 131 -8.71 10.73 -19.79
C PRO A 131 -9.38 11.53 -18.65
N VAL A 132 -10.13 12.59 -18.99
CA VAL A 132 -10.98 13.33 -18.05
C VAL A 132 -12.46 12.91 -18.14
N PHE A 133 -12.82 12.19 -19.20
CA PHE A 133 -14.11 11.51 -19.34
C PHE A 133 -13.88 10.01 -19.19
N VAL A 134 -14.56 9.38 -18.23
CA VAL A 134 -14.35 7.98 -17.89
C VAL A 134 -15.71 7.28 -17.78
N ARG A 135 -15.82 6.07 -18.33
CA ARG A 135 -17.02 5.26 -18.19
C ARG A 135 -17.27 4.89 -16.74
N SER A 136 -18.47 5.15 -16.24
CA SER A 136 -18.82 4.86 -14.84
C SER A 136 -18.87 3.36 -14.55
N GLU A 137 -19.11 2.51 -15.55
CA GLU A 137 -19.09 1.05 -15.41
C GLU A 137 -17.71 0.48 -15.04
N THR A 138 -16.63 1.21 -15.35
CA THR A 138 -15.24 0.79 -15.08
C THR A 138 -14.60 1.56 -13.93
N THR A 139 -15.34 2.46 -13.26
CA THR A 139 -14.80 3.32 -12.21
C THR A 139 -15.54 3.15 -10.89
N ILE A 140 -14.79 3.10 -9.80
CA ILE A 140 -15.30 3.20 -8.43
C ILE A 140 -15.02 4.62 -7.93
N LYS A 141 -16.07 5.35 -7.53
CA LYS A 141 -15.89 6.63 -6.83
C LYS A 141 -15.34 6.37 -5.43
N LEU A 142 -14.07 6.68 -5.22
CA LEU A 142 -13.50 6.70 -3.88
C LEU A 142 -13.98 7.99 -3.21
N LYS A 143 -14.65 7.87 -2.07
CA LYS A 143 -15.00 9.05 -1.27
C LYS A 143 -13.70 9.73 -0.81
N LYS A 144 -13.47 10.98 -1.20
CA LYS A 144 -12.43 11.81 -0.60
C LYS A 144 -12.82 12.03 0.87
N GLN A 145 -12.10 11.39 1.77
CA GLN A 145 -12.33 11.57 3.19
C GLN A 145 -11.66 12.86 3.67
N ASN A 146 -12.46 13.88 3.91
CA ASN A 146 -12.08 14.99 4.78
C ASN A 146 -12.37 14.67 6.27
N ALA A 147 -12.76 13.44 6.58
CA ALA A 147 -13.09 13.04 7.95
C ALA A 147 -11.83 12.88 8.79
N THR A 148 -11.73 13.63 9.87
CA THR A 148 -10.71 13.44 10.90
C THR A 148 -11.08 12.24 11.76
N VAL A 149 -10.24 11.19 11.76
CA VAL A 149 -10.44 10.00 12.57
C VAL A 149 -9.51 10.03 13.77
N LYS A 150 -10.03 9.70 14.95
CA LYS A 150 -9.24 9.60 16.18
C LYS A 150 -8.35 8.37 16.14
N LEU A 151 -7.05 8.56 16.32
CA LEU A 151 -6.08 7.47 16.43
C LEU A 151 -6.01 6.96 17.86
N GLN A 152 -5.99 5.63 18.02
CA GLN A 152 -5.74 4.95 19.30
C GLN A 152 -4.31 4.41 19.31
N LEU A 153 -3.50 4.80 20.30
CA LEU A 153 -2.15 4.25 20.48
C LEU A 153 -2.25 2.77 20.87
N ILE A 154 -1.56 1.90 20.14
CA ILE A 154 -1.55 0.45 20.34
C ILE A 154 -0.15 -0.13 20.57
N GLY A 155 0.90 0.63 20.27
CA GLY A 155 2.27 0.20 20.48
C GLY A 155 3.24 1.36 20.44
N GLU A 156 4.39 1.16 21.07
CA GLU A 156 5.50 2.09 21.07
C GLU A 156 6.82 1.34 20.92
N GLY A 157 7.60 1.72 19.91
CA GLY A 157 8.96 1.24 19.68
C GLY A 157 10.01 2.32 19.94
N SER A 158 11.27 2.02 19.66
CA SER A 158 12.39 2.97 19.85
C SER A 158 12.24 4.20 18.94
N TYR A 159 11.81 4.00 17.69
CA TYR A 159 11.78 5.04 16.64
C TYR A 159 10.35 5.46 16.24
N ALA A 160 9.35 4.70 16.63
CA ALA A 160 7.98 4.93 16.14
C ALA A 160 6.93 4.65 17.20
N HIS A 161 5.80 5.34 17.04
CA HIS A 161 4.53 5.00 17.67
C HIS A 161 3.65 4.24 16.67
N VAL A 162 2.90 3.24 17.16
CA VAL A 162 1.90 2.54 16.36
C VAL A 162 0.52 2.87 16.88
N PHE A 163 -0.30 3.38 15.99
CA PHE A 163 -1.70 3.69 16.26
C PHE A 163 -2.62 2.77 15.47
N SER A 164 -3.89 2.74 15.82
CA SER A 164 -4.93 2.13 15.01
C SER A 164 -6.15 3.02 14.90
N PHE A 165 -6.93 2.83 13.84
CA PHE A 165 -8.24 3.42 13.66
C PHE A 165 -9.12 2.47 12.83
N VAL A 166 -10.42 2.69 12.87
CA VAL A 166 -11.36 2.02 11.96
C VAL A 166 -11.61 2.94 10.78
N ASP A 167 -11.33 2.44 9.59
CA ASP A 167 -11.61 3.19 8.36
C ASP A 167 -13.12 3.32 8.19
N PRO A 168 -13.68 4.54 8.13
CA PRO A 168 -15.12 4.75 8.09
C PRO A 168 -15.76 4.32 6.77
N ASP A 169 -15.00 4.25 5.66
CA ASP A 169 -15.54 3.83 4.37
C ASP A 169 -15.61 2.31 4.23
N TYR A 170 -14.58 1.62 4.71
CA TYR A 170 -14.46 0.17 4.57
C TYR A 170 -14.85 -0.59 5.84
N GLY A 171 -14.98 0.06 6.99
CA GLY A 171 -15.26 -0.59 8.28
C GLY A 171 -14.13 -1.48 8.78
N ILE A 172 -12.95 -1.43 8.16
CA ILE A 172 -11.79 -2.24 8.53
C ILE A 172 -10.85 -1.48 9.48
N LYS A 173 -10.21 -2.23 10.37
CA LYS A 173 -9.21 -1.67 11.27
C LYS A 173 -7.85 -1.58 10.54
N ILE A 174 -7.24 -0.40 10.60
CA ILE A 174 -5.96 -0.08 9.97
C ILE A 174 -4.97 0.33 11.06
N ALA A 175 -3.71 -0.08 10.93
CA ALA A 175 -2.62 0.40 11.76
C ALA A 175 -1.87 1.54 11.06
N VAL A 176 -1.37 2.48 11.88
CA VAL A 176 -0.53 3.61 11.43
C VAL A 176 0.75 3.59 12.23
N LYS A 177 1.89 3.36 11.58
CA LYS A 177 3.21 3.49 12.19
C LYS A 177 3.73 4.89 11.86
N ARG A 178 4.02 5.68 12.91
CA ARG A 178 4.46 7.07 12.81
C ARG A 178 5.81 7.23 13.46
N ALA A 179 6.74 7.85 12.77
CA ALA A 179 8.05 8.18 13.33
C ALA A 179 7.92 9.11 14.53
N LYS A 180 8.76 8.91 15.55
CA LYS A 180 8.81 9.82 16.71
C LYS A 180 9.37 11.18 16.30
N LYS A 181 8.90 12.23 16.94
CA LYS A 181 9.45 13.57 16.73
C LYS A 181 10.88 13.64 17.26
N GLY A 182 11.76 14.33 16.53
CA GLY A 182 13.15 14.55 16.95
C GLY A 182 14.10 13.40 16.60
N LEU A 183 13.69 12.45 15.75
CA LEU A 183 14.63 11.48 15.17
C LEU A 183 15.65 12.20 14.29
N ASP A 184 16.87 11.70 14.28
CA ASP A 184 17.89 12.16 13.35
C ASP A 184 17.58 11.68 11.90
N GLU A 185 18.28 12.26 10.94
CA GLU A 185 18.06 11.94 9.51
C GLU A 185 18.36 10.46 9.19
N ARG A 186 19.27 9.84 9.92
CA ARG A 186 19.62 8.42 9.75
C ARG A 186 18.45 7.51 10.15
N ASP A 187 17.82 7.81 11.28
CA ASP A 187 16.69 7.02 11.78
C ASP A 187 15.43 7.25 10.96
N LEU A 188 15.19 8.47 10.47
CA LEU A 188 14.12 8.77 9.50
C LEU A 188 14.34 8.03 8.18
N ARG A 189 15.58 7.96 7.70
CA ARG A 189 15.91 7.20 6.49
C ARG A 189 15.61 5.72 6.69
N ARG A 190 16.00 5.13 7.81
CA ARG A 190 15.67 3.73 8.16
C ARG A 190 14.17 3.48 8.20
N PHE A 191 13.41 4.42 8.74
CA PHE A 191 11.96 4.33 8.81
C PHE A 191 11.33 4.32 7.40
N ARG A 192 11.83 5.16 6.47
CA ARG A 192 11.40 5.17 5.07
C ARG A 192 11.83 3.91 4.32
N ASP A 193 13.05 3.45 4.56
CA ASP A 193 13.57 2.22 3.94
C ASP A 193 12.77 0.99 4.37
N GLU A 194 12.34 0.92 5.62
CA GLU A 194 11.43 -0.13 6.11
C GLU A 194 10.14 -0.16 5.29
N PHE A 195 9.49 0.98 5.10
CA PHE A 195 8.29 1.07 4.26
C PHE A 195 8.56 0.62 2.83
N ASN A 196 9.66 1.09 2.23
CA ASN A 196 10.03 0.76 0.85
C ASN A 196 10.33 -0.73 0.67
N ILE A 197 10.94 -1.38 1.65
CA ILE A 197 11.16 -2.83 1.66
C ILE A 197 9.82 -3.55 1.75
N LEU A 198 8.99 -3.23 2.73
CA LEU A 198 7.68 -3.85 2.91
C LEU A 198 6.77 -3.67 1.69
N LYS A 199 6.84 -2.51 1.02
CA LYS A 199 6.02 -2.21 -0.16
C LYS A 199 6.34 -3.08 -1.37
N ARG A 200 7.58 -3.58 -1.47
CA ARG A 200 8.01 -4.49 -2.53
C ARG A 200 7.68 -5.96 -2.24
N LEU A 201 7.44 -6.29 -0.97
CA LEU A 201 7.14 -7.65 -0.55
C LEU A 201 5.63 -7.93 -0.66
N SER A 202 5.28 -9.03 -1.33
CA SER A 202 3.89 -9.48 -1.46
C SER A 202 3.81 -10.95 -1.11
N PHE A 203 3.49 -11.24 0.15
CA PHE A 203 3.38 -12.61 0.65
C PHE A 203 2.44 -12.69 1.86
N PRO A 204 1.64 -13.76 2.00
CA PRO A 204 0.64 -13.85 3.08
C PRO A 204 1.19 -13.67 4.50
N TYR A 205 2.45 -14.03 4.74
CA TYR A 205 3.09 -13.97 6.05
C TYR A 205 3.98 -12.74 6.27
N ILE A 206 3.85 -11.72 5.41
CA ILE A 206 4.48 -10.40 5.58
C ILE A 206 3.38 -9.37 5.83
N VAL A 207 3.64 -8.38 6.69
CA VAL A 207 2.71 -7.25 6.92
C VAL A 207 2.54 -6.46 5.63
N GLU A 208 1.30 -6.26 5.22
CA GLU A 208 0.97 -5.43 4.08
C GLU A 208 0.99 -3.95 4.45
N VAL A 209 1.67 -3.13 3.65
CA VAL A 209 1.70 -1.67 3.80
C VAL A 209 0.99 -1.00 2.63
N TYR A 210 0.28 0.11 2.92
CA TYR A 210 -0.60 0.76 1.95
C TYR A 210 0.01 2.05 1.41
N ARG A 211 0.11 3.07 2.25
CA ARG A 211 0.51 4.42 1.86
C ARG A 211 1.44 5.05 2.88
N TYR A 212 2.47 5.75 2.40
CA TYR A 212 3.35 6.62 3.18
C TYR A 212 2.85 8.07 3.10
N ASP A 213 2.92 8.81 4.21
CA ASP A 213 2.68 10.24 4.33
C ASP A 213 4.01 10.93 4.67
N GLU A 214 4.56 11.66 3.69
CA GLU A 214 5.86 12.31 3.82
C GLU A 214 5.84 13.53 4.76
N ILE A 215 4.67 14.16 4.95
CA ILE A 215 4.52 15.34 5.81
C ILE A 215 4.57 14.93 7.29
N ARG A 216 4.02 13.76 7.60
CA ARG A 216 3.89 13.26 8.96
C ARG A 216 4.92 12.19 9.32
N ASP A 217 5.73 11.76 8.37
CA ASP A 217 6.60 10.59 8.46
C ASP A 217 5.85 9.38 9.07
N GLU A 218 4.76 8.99 8.43
CA GLU A 218 3.93 7.87 8.85
C GLU A 218 3.50 7.01 7.67
N TYR A 219 3.22 5.73 7.93
CA TYR A 219 2.60 4.88 6.92
C TYR A 219 1.46 4.04 7.49
N LYS A 220 0.50 3.75 6.62
CA LYS A 220 -0.64 2.88 6.91
C LYS A 220 -0.30 1.45 6.54
N MET A 221 -0.73 0.52 7.38
CA MET A 221 -0.51 -0.92 7.18
C MET A 221 -1.71 -1.73 7.70
N GLU A 222 -1.77 -2.99 7.32
CA GLU A 222 -2.78 -3.89 7.87
C GLU A 222 -2.66 -3.98 9.39
N PHE A 223 -3.82 -4.07 10.05
CA PHE A 223 -3.90 -4.22 11.49
C PHE A 223 -3.72 -5.70 11.87
N CYS A 224 -2.84 -5.95 12.83
CA CYS A 224 -2.66 -7.25 13.47
C CYS A 224 -3.09 -7.16 14.95
N ASP A 225 -3.71 -8.23 15.45
CA ASP A 225 -4.38 -8.20 16.75
C ASP A 225 -3.41 -8.33 17.92
N GLU A 226 -2.40 -9.17 17.80
CA GLU A 226 -1.46 -9.49 18.88
C GLU A 226 -0.03 -9.71 18.33
N THR A 227 0.97 -9.53 19.17
CA THR A 227 2.32 -10.05 18.89
C THR A 227 2.38 -11.55 19.21
N LEU A 228 3.36 -12.25 18.64
CA LEU A 228 3.60 -13.66 18.96
C LEU A 228 3.80 -13.86 20.47
N ARG A 229 4.55 -12.96 21.11
CA ARG A 229 4.75 -12.97 22.57
C ARG A 229 3.42 -12.95 23.32
N THR A 230 2.58 -11.98 23.00
CA THR A 230 1.31 -11.78 23.71
C THR A 230 0.35 -12.93 23.45
N TYR A 231 0.26 -13.39 22.21
CA TYR A 231 -0.63 -14.48 21.81
C TYR A 231 -0.31 -15.80 22.53
N ILE A 232 0.96 -16.23 22.48
CA ILE A 232 1.41 -17.46 23.13
C ILE A 232 1.25 -17.34 24.65
N ARG A 233 1.70 -16.25 25.27
CA ARG A 233 1.60 -16.04 26.72
C ARG A 233 0.16 -16.19 27.24
N LYS A 234 -0.81 -15.60 26.55
CA LYS A 234 -2.23 -15.65 26.93
C LYS A 234 -2.85 -17.06 26.79
N ARG A 235 -2.33 -17.89 25.87
CA ARG A 235 -2.96 -19.15 25.46
C ARG A 235 -2.05 -20.36 25.66
N ASN A 236 -0.93 -20.22 26.32
CA ASN A 236 0.12 -21.24 26.41
C ASN A 236 -0.45 -22.62 26.83
N ASN A 237 -1.31 -22.64 27.85
CA ASN A 237 -1.87 -23.89 28.38
C ASN A 237 -2.99 -24.51 27.51
N SER A 238 -3.54 -23.74 26.56
CA SER A 238 -4.67 -24.18 25.71
C SER A 238 -4.27 -24.45 24.25
N LEU A 239 -3.08 -24.03 23.83
CA LEU A 239 -2.62 -24.20 22.46
C LEU A 239 -2.18 -25.65 22.21
N ARG A 240 -2.89 -26.33 21.31
CA ARG A 240 -2.55 -27.67 20.85
C ARG A 240 -1.28 -27.67 20.00
N PHE A 241 -0.55 -28.77 20.01
CA PHE A 241 0.67 -28.93 19.19
C PHE A 241 0.46 -28.59 17.70
N ALA A 242 -0.62 -29.08 17.10
CA ALA A 242 -0.95 -28.80 15.71
C ALA A 242 -1.10 -27.29 15.41
N THR A 243 -1.65 -26.50 16.36
CA THR A 243 -1.75 -25.04 16.20
C THR A 243 -0.37 -24.37 16.28
N ARG A 244 0.47 -24.82 17.22
CA ARG A 244 1.85 -24.33 17.35
C ARG A 244 2.68 -24.63 16.10
N LYS A 245 2.58 -25.86 15.59
CA LYS A 245 3.24 -26.28 14.35
C LYS A 245 2.80 -25.43 13.17
N ARG A 246 1.49 -25.15 13.03
CA ARG A 246 0.99 -24.27 11.95
C ARG A 246 1.54 -22.84 12.06
N ILE A 247 1.62 -22.29 13.27
CA ILE A 247 2.25 -20.97 13.50
C ILE A 247 3.73 -21.01 13.14
N ALA A 248 4.45 -22.05 13.55
CA ALA A 248 5.86 -22.24 13.24
C ALA A 248 6.12 -22.33 11.73
N LEU A 249 5.32 -23.11 11.01
CA LEU A 249 5.45 -23.24 9.55
C LEU A 249 5.15 -21.93 8.82
N GLN A 250 4.11 -21.19 9.21
CA GLN A 250 3.82 -19.87 8.62
C GLN A 250 4.98 -18.88 8.85
N PHE A 251 5.56 -18.88 10.05
CA PHE A 251 6.73 -18.10 10.37
C PHE A 251 7.92 -18.47 9.48
N LEU A 252 8.24 -19.77 9.38
CA LEU A 252 9.34 -20.28 8.57
C LEU A 252 9.13 -19.97 7.07
N TYR A 253 7.93 -20.13 6.54
CA TYR A 253 7.64 -19.76 5.15
C TYR A 253 7.80 -18.25 4.91
N GLY A 254 7.42 -17.40 5.88
CA GLY A 254 7.66 -15.97 5.81
C GLY A 254 9.15 -15.63 5.72
N ILE A 255 9.99 -16.27 6.56
CA ILE A 255 11.45 -16.09 6.52
C ILE A 255 12.05 -16.65 5.24
N SER A 256 11.62 -17.85 4.78
CA SER A 256 12.08 -18.41 3.51
C SER A 256 11.82 -17.47 2.35
N TYR A 257 10.61 -16.87 2.31
CA TYR A 257 10.26 -15.92 1.27
C TYR A 257 11.20 -14.70 1.25
N ILE A 258 11.49 -14.07 2.40
CA ILE A 258 12.39 -12.90 2.42
C ILE A 258 13.83 -13.30 2.06
N HIS A 259 14.29 -14.51 2.43
CA HIS A 259 15.59 -15.02 2.01
C HIS A 259 15.67 -15.21 0.50
N ASP A 260 14.60 -15.71 -0.14
CA ASP A 260 14.50 -15.85 -1.61
C ASP A 260 14.51 -14.46 -2.32
N GLN A 261 14.07 -13.40 -1.64
CA GLN A 261 14.20 -12.01 -2.11
C GLN A 261 15.59 -11.39 -1.83
N GLY A 262 16.56 -12.17 -1.36
CA GLY A 262 17.90 -11.69 -1.01
C GLY A 262 17.96 -10.88 0.31
N LEU A 263 16.88 -10.84 1.08
CA LEU A 263 16.79 -10.08 2.31
C LEU A 263 17.08 -10.95 3.53
N ARG A 264 17.56 -10.33 4.60
CA ARG A 264 17.66 -10.87 5.95
C ARG A 264 16.92 -9.96 6.89
N HIS A 265 16.12 -10.53 7.81
CA HIS A 265 15.31 -9.73 8.74
C HIS A 265 16.17 -8.96 9.75
N ARG A 266 17.19 -9.61 10.30
CA ARG A 266 18.21 -9.07 11.24
C ARG A 266 17.69 -8.60 12.59
N ASP A 267 16.37 -8.54 12.79
CA ASP A 267 15.73 -8.11 14.02
C ASP A 267 14.59 -9.05 14.42
N LEU A 268 14.82 -10.35 14.29
CA LEU A 268 13.85 -11.33 14.74
C LEU A 268 13.64 -11.24 16.23
N SER A 269 12.42 -10.94 16.64
CA SER A 269 11.97 -10.91 18.01
C SER A 269 10.53 -11.38 18.12
N LEU A 270 10.12 -11.79 19.31
CA LEU A 270 8.74 -12.21 19.56
C LEU A 270 7.72 -11.05 19.44
N GLN A 271 8.19 -9.82 19.32
CA GLN A 271 7.39 -8.61 19.16
C GLN A 271 7.22 -8.21 17.68
N ASN A 272 8.23 -8.53 16.85
CA ASN A 272 8.21 -8.22 15.41
C ASN A 272 7.50 -9.29 14.59
N ILE A 273 7.02 -10.36 15.23
CA ILE A 273 6.16 -11.38 14.66
C ILE A 273 4.75 -11.09 15.17
N LEU A 274 3.89 -10.63 14.27
CA LEU A 274 2.52 -10.26 14.55
C LEU A 274 1.56 -11.38 14.18
N LEU A 275 0.38 -11.37 14.78
CA LEU A 275 -0.68 -12.35 14.52
C LEU A 275 -1.99 -11.64 14.24
N LYS A 276 -2.59 -12.00 13.11
CA LYS A 276 -3.97 -11.67 12.79
C LYS A 276 -4.86 -12.82 13.23
N VAL A 277 -5.82 -12.51 14.10
CA VAL A 277 -6.70 -13.52 14.72
C VAL A 277 -8.11 -13.33 14.17
N TYR A 278 -8.63 -14.35 13.50
CA TYR A 278 -9.96 -14.32 12.91
C TYR A 278 -11.03 -14.85 13.87
N ALA A 279 -12.29 -14.48 13.63
CA ALA A 279 -13.43 -14.93 14.44
C ALA A 279 -13.54 -16.47 14.54
N SER A 280 -13.12 -17.18 13.50
CA SER A 280 -13.01 -18.67 13.46
C SER A 280 -11.89 -19.24 14.35
N LYS A 281 -11.15 -18.40 15.08
CA LYS A 281 -9.89 -18.74 15.79
C LYS A 281 -8.75 -19.17 14.87
N ALA A 282 -8.89 -18.98 13.56
CA ALA A 282 -7.76 -19.10 12.64
C ALA A 282 -6.75 -18.00 12.92
N VAL A 283 -5.47 -18.32 12.75
CA VAL A 283 -4.37 -17.39 13.02
C VAL A 283 -3.48 -17.32 11.81
N LEU A 284 -3.13 -16.08 11.42
CA LEU A 284 -2.19 -15.79 10.36
C LEU A 284 -1.00 -15.03 10.93
N VAL A 285 0.20 -15.58 10.71
CA VAL A 285 1.47 -14.93 11.10
C VAL A 285 1.79 -13.82 10.10
N LYS A 286 2.31 -12.69 10.61
CA LYS A 286 2.75 -11.54 9.85
C LYS A 286 4.10 -11.05 10.34
N LEU A 287 5.14 -11.16 9.53
CA LEU A 287 6.45 -10.58 9.83
C LEU A 287 6.39 -9.08 9.62
N SER A 288 6.95 -8.33 10.55
CA SER A 288 6.96 -6.86 10.58
C SER A 288 8.31 -6.32 11.03
N ASP A 289 8.51 -5.02 10.93
CA ASP A 289 9.72 -4.31 11.40
C ASP A 289 10.99 -4.70 10.64
N PHE A 290 11.04 -4.29 9.38
CA PHE A 290 12.16 -4.52 8.46
C PHE A 290 13.19 -3.38 8.48
N GLY A 291 13.19 -2.53 9.51
CA GLY A 291 14.09 -1.36 9.61
C GLY A 291 15.58 -1.69 9.64
N LEU A 292 15.94 -2.97 9.80
CA LEU A 292 17.30 -3.48 9.69
C LEU A 292 17.49 -4.51 8.60
N ALA A 293 16.42 -4.86 7.89
CA ALA A 293 16.55 -5.74 6.74
C ALA A 293 17.53 -5.11 5.75
N LYS A 294 18.54 -5.87 5.32
CA LYS A 294 19.59 -5.39 4.43
C LYS A 294 19.46 -6.08 3.08
N ASP A 295 19.41 -5.27 2.05
CA ASP A 295 19.94 -5.60 0.74
C ASP A 295 21.48 -5.53 0.83
N HIS A 296 22.22 -6.35 0.07
CA HIS A 296 23.68 -6.46 0.13
C HIS A 296 24.47 -5.13 0.05
N THR A 297 23.79 -4.00 -0.19
CA THR A 297 24.37 -2.67 -0.45
C THR A 297 24.28 -1.65 0.68
N SER A 298 23.59 -1.91 1.80
CA SER A 298 23.39 -0.86 2.83
C SER A 298 24.37 -0.96 4.01
N ASP A 299 24.95 0.19 4.45
CA ASP A 299 26.03 0.30 5.47
C ASP A 299 25.56 0.48 6.93
N PHE A 300 24.28 0.29 7.25
CA PHE A 300 23.76 0.60 8.58
C PHE A 300 24.08 -0.47 9.62
N THR A 301 24.74 -0.08 10.71
CA THR A 301 25.02 -0.90 11.90
C THR A 301 24.30 -0.36 13.11
N ARG A 302 23.78 -1.24 13.98
CA ARG A 302 23.10 -0.87 15.25
C ARG A 302 24.08 -0.45 16.34
N THR A 303 23.64 0.48 17.20
CA THR A 303 24.27 0.73 18.49
C THR A 303 23.80 -0.27 19.55
N LYS A 304 24.62 -0.51 20.61
CA LYS A 304 24.30 -1.47 21.69
C LYS A 304 22.95 -1.20 22.39
N THR A 305 22.51 0.05 22.41
CA THR A 305 21.25 0.49 23.07
C THR A 305 19.98 0.09 22.28
N GLU A 306 20.10 -0.07 20.96
CA GLU A 306 18.98 -0.38 20.06
C GLU A 306 18.59 -1.87 20.04
N MET A 307 19.38 -2.73 20.70
CA MET A 307 19.24 -4.20 20.64
C MET A 307 18.46 -4.80 21.82
N ARG A 308 17.68 -4.02 22.56
CA ARG A 308 16.86 -4.56 23.65
C ARG A 308 15.69 -5.39 23.08
N GLY A 309 15.73 -6.70 23.35
CA GLY A 309 14.68 -7.67 22.94
C GLY A 309 14.95 -8.44 21.65
N THR A 310 15.99 -8.11 20.89
CA THR A 310 16.43 -8.88 19.73
C THR A 310 17.16 -10.15 20.15
N ILE A 311 16.83 -11.26 19.53
CA ILE A 311 17.54 -12.53 19.73
C ILE A 311 18.85 -12.47 18.95
N ARG A 312 19.96 -12.42 19.66
CA ARG A 312 21.30 -12.28 19.06
C ARG A 312 22.06 -13.59 19.09
N ASP A 313 22.63 -13.96 17.95
CA ASP A 313 23.60 -15.05 17.88
C ASP A 313 24.88 -14.70 18.65
N PRO A 314 25.30 -15.50 19.67
CA PRO A 314 26.53 -15.25 20.39
C PRO A 314 27.78 -15.40 19.53
N MET A 315 27.70 -16.14 18.42
CA MET A 315 28.83 -16.35 17.50
C MET A 315 29.00 -15.20 16.48
N LEU A 316 28.09 -14.21 16.45
CA LEU A 316 28.20 -13.06 15.57
C LEU A 316 29.18 -12.02 16.15
N ALA A 317 30.36 -11.92 15.55
CA ALA A 317 31.39 -10.97 15.95
C ALA A 317 31.03 -9.53 15.55
N SER A 318 30.57 -9.34 14.34
CA SER A 318 30.17 -8.05 13.77
C SER A 318 28.84 -8.13 13.06
N PHE A 319 27.99 -7.11 13.24
CA PHE A 319 26.70 -7.05 12.54
C PHE A 319 26.85 -6.88 11.02
N LYS A 320 28.02 -6.48 10.54
CA LYS A 320 28.35 -6.43 9.12
C LYS A 320 28.44 -7.84 8.48
N GLU A 321 28.80 -8.82 9.28
CA GLU A 321 28.97 -10.23 8.89
C GLU A 321 27.69 -11.05 9.05
N TYR A 322 26.56 -10.40 9.41
CA TYR A 322 25.31 -11.10 9.63
C TYR A 322 24.79 -11.74 8.35
N ASP A 323 24.62 -13.05 8.36
CA ASP A 323 24.08 -13.83 7.25
C ASP A 323 23.01 -14.84 7.74
N VAL A 324 22.48 -15.65 6.82
CA VAL A 324 21.47 -16.70 7.06
C VAL A 324 21.78 -17.54 8.26
N ILE A 325 23.05 -17.96 8.41
CA ILE A 325 23.48 -18.83 9.50
C ILE A 325 23.27 -18.20 10.90
N ASN A 326 23.36 -16.86 10.99
CA ASN A 326 23.07 -16.12 12.21
C ASN A 326 21.57 -15.96 12.43
N GLU A 327 20.80 -15.83 11.35
CA GLU A 327 19.33 -15.74 11.44
C GLU A 327 18.72 -17.10 11.85
N VAL A 328 19.32 -18.22 11.42
CA VAL A 328 18.96 -19.58 11.85
C VAL A 328 19.00 -19.70 13.37
N TYR A 329 20.00 -19.10 14.05
CA TYR A 329 20.04 -19.07 15.50
C TYR A 329 18.80 -18.38 16.11
N SER A 330 18.44 -17.22 15.58
CA SER A 330 17.24 -16.48 16.04
C SER A 330 15.95 -17.25 15.76
N ILE A 331 15.89 -17.94 14.63
CA ILE A 331 14.77 -18.84 14.26
C ILE A 331 14.62 -19.94 15.32
N GLY A 332 15.70 -20.58 15.74
CA GLY A 332 15.66 -21.61 16.78
C GLY A 332 15.03 -21.13 18.09
N TRP A 333 15.34 -19.91 18.52
CA TRP A 333 14.72 -19.29 19.69
C TRP A 333 13.24 -19.00 19.51
N VAL A 334 12.85 -18.49 18.35
CA VAL A 334 11.43 -18.27 18.02
C VAL A 334 10.65 -19.58 18.02
N LEU A 335 11.21 -20.63 17.41
CA LEU A 335 10.60 -21.98 17.42
C LEU A 335 10.47 -22.51 18.85
N SER A 336 11.53 -22.39 19.68
CA SER A 336 11.45 -22.76 21.10
C SER A 336 10.26 -22.09 21.79
N TYR A 337 10.10 -20.78 21.62
CA TYR A 337 8.99 -20.05 22.23
C TYR A 337 7.63 -20.46 21.68
N ILE A 338 7.49 -20.65 20.36
CA ILE A 338 6.23 -21.10 19.77
C ILE A 338 5.78 -22.43 20.37
N PHE A 339 6.68 -23.39 20.50
CA PHE A 339 6.33 -24.73 20.96
C PHE A 339 6.22 -24.86 22.47
N THR A 340 7.05 -24.15 23.24
CA THR A 340 7.11 -24.32 24.70
C THR A 340 6.42 -23.21 25.48
N GLY A 341 6.32 -22.00 24.90
CA GLY A 341 5.89 -20.78 25.59
C GLY A 341 6.92 -20.25 26.56
N LYS A 342 8.17 -20.75 26.54
CA LYS A 342 9.26 -20.37 27.44
C LYS A 342 10.36 -19.65 26.66
N GLU A 343 10.92 -18.61 27.24
CA GLU A 343 12.08 -17.90 26.70
C GLU A 343 13.40 -18.61 27.14
N SER A 344 13.47 -19.90 26.86
CA SER A 344 14.64 -20.76 27.15
C SER A 344 14.71 -21.88 26.12
N LEU A 345 15.91 -22.37 25.87
CA LEU A 345 16.09 -23.52 24.96
C LEU A 345 15.73 -24.83 25.66
N PRO A 346 15.03 -25.76 24.94
CA PRO A 346 14.68 -27.05 25.52
C PRO A 346 15.91 -27.95 25.70
N ARG A 347 15.87 -28.80 26.73
CA ARG A 347 16.94 -29.76 27.03
C ARG A 347 16.51 -31.24 26.84
N ALA A 348 15.27 -31.43 26.35
CA ALA A 348 14.76 -32.78 26.07
C ALA A 348 15.47 -33.42 24.87
N ASP A 349 15.42 -34.72 24.76
CA ASP A 349 15.92 -35.47 23.62
C ASP A 349 14.75 -35.96 22.77
N ASP A 350 13.99 -35.02 22.24
CA ASP A 350 12.91 -35.26 21.28
C ASP A 350 13.19 -34.59 19.92
N GLY A 351 12.39 -34.92 18.93
CA GLY A 351 12.58 -34.41 17.56
C GLY A 351 12.57 -32.88 17.48
N LEU A 352 11.70 -32.22 18.24
CA LEU A 352 11.63 -30.76 18.30
C LEU A 352 12.89 -30.16 18.94
N SER A 353 13.30 -30.71 20.08
CA SER A 353 14.49 -30.23 20.81
C SER A 353 15.76 -30.36 19.95
N ARG A 354 15.89 -31.45 19.16
CA ARG A 354 16.98 -31.65 18.23
C ARG A 354 17.01 -30.60 17.12
N ILE A 355 15.85 -30.23 16.57
CA ILE A 355 15.74 -29.16 15.57
C ILE A 355 16.21 -27.82 16.17
N ILE A 356 15.71 -27.47 17.36
CA ILE A 356 16.06 -26.24 18.03
C ILE A 356 17.55 -26.20 18.37
N GLN A 357 18.11 -27.28 18.90
CA GLN A 357 19.54 -27.41 19.22
C GLN A 357 20.40 -27.26 17.96
N LYS A 358 19.99 -27.85 16.85
CA LYS A 358 20.69 -27.70 15.56
C LYS A 358 20.64 -26.27 15.04
N CYS A 359 19.57 -25.54 15.25
CA CYS A 359 19.52 -24.11 14.95
C CYS A 359 20.48 -23.29 15.83
N THR A 360 20.59 -23.62 17.13
CA THR A 360 21.21 -22.77 18.14
C THR A 360 22.58 -23.24 18.60
N THR A 361 23.16 -24.26 17.97
CA THR A 361 24.54 -24.72 18.28
C THR A 361 25.56 -23.62 18.02
N ASN A 362 26.62 -23.57 18.83
CA ASN A 362 27.73 -22.65 18.63
C ASN A 362 28.66 -23.06 17.48
N ASN A 363 28.58 -24.32 17.01
CA ASN A 363 29.28 -24.75 15.82
C ASN A 363 28.46 -24.37 14.58
N LEU A 364 28.92 -23.37 13.82
CA LEU A 364 28.22 -22.83 12.65
C LEU A 364 28.04 -23.88 11.54
N GLU A 365 28.99 -24.82 11.38
CA GLU A 365 28.94 -25.86 10.35
C GLU A 365 27.85 -26.91 10.65
N GLN A 366 27.46 -27.05 11.91
CA GLN A 366 26.42 -27.98 12.33
C GLN A 366 25.01 -27.39 12.27
N ARG A 367 24.88 -26.09 12.05
CA ARG A 367 23.58 -25.43 11.89
C ARG A 367 22.92 -25.83 10.59
N TYR A 368 21.61 -25.54 10.49
CA TYR A 368 20.92 -25.61 9.21
C TYR A 368 21.51 -24.61 8.23
N PRO A 369 21.77 -24.99 6.97
CA PRO A 369 22.34 -24.09 5.97
C PRO A 369 21.34 -23.00 5.53
N ASP A 370 20.04 -23.29 5.62
CA ASP A 370 18.96 -22.42 5.23
C ASP A 370 17.64 -22.76 5.97
N VAL A 371 16.63 -21.94 5.74
CA VAL A 371 15.31 -22.10 6.37
C VAL A 371 14.52 -23.26 5.79
N ARG A 372 14.75 -23.63 4.52
CA ARG A 372 14.07 -24.74 3.86
C ARG A 372 14.41 -26.07 4.54
N ALA A 373 15.68 -26.23 4.92
CA ALA A 373 16.11 -27.41 5.67
C ALA A 373 15.43 -27.49 7.06
N ILE A 374 15.15 -26.35 7.71
CA ILE A 374 14.37 -26.33 8.97
C ILE A 374 12.91 -26.73 8.70
N ILE A 375 12.30 -26.22 7.63
CA ILE A 375 10.91 -26.54 7.24
C ILE A 375 10.78 -28.06 7.06
N MET A 376 11.71 -28.69 6.33
CA MET A 376 11.70 -30.14 6.07
C MET A 376 11.70 -30.98 7.36
N ASP A 377 12.40 -30.54 8.40
CA ASP A 377 12.44 -31.22 9.69
C ASP A 377 11.24 -30.90 10.59
N VAL A 378 10.63 -29.71 10.46
CA VAL A 378 9.45 -29.29 11.24
C VAL A 378 8.15 -29.91 10.67
N GLU A 379 8.03 -30.07 9.37
CA GLU A 379 6.82 -30.59 8.71
C GLU A 379 6.42 -32.00 9.20
N PRO A 380 7.29 -32.96 9.40
CA PRO A 380 6.91 -34.29 9.88
C PRO A 380 6.61 -34.34 11.37
N LEU A 381 6.92 -33.31 12.16
CA LEU A 381 6.68 -33.34 13.62
C LEU A 381 5.19 -33.61 13.94
N GLY A 382 4.94 -34.56 14.82
CA GLY A 382 3.58 -34.91 15.27
C GLY A 382 2.74 -35.65 14.22
N SER A 383 3.30 -36.08 13.11
CA SER A 383 2.70 -37.08 12.24
C SER A 383 2.83 -38.45 12.92
N VAL A 384 1.74 -39.15 13.12
CA VAL A 384 1.78 -40.58 13.50
C VAL A 384 2.45 -41.30 12.34
N PRO A 385 3.45 -42.16 12.57
CA PRO A 385 3.96 -43.01 11.50
C PRO A 385 2.75 -43.77 10.92
N VAL A 386 2.54 -43.64 9.61
CA VAL A 386 1.67 -44.55 8.90
C VAL A 386 2.43 -45.87 8.94
N ASP A 387 2.03 -46.74 9.90
CA ASP A 387 2.56 -48.07 9.94
C ASP A 387 2.40 -48.70 8.55
N ALA A 388 3.54 -49.03 7.97
CA ALA A 388 3.61 -49.89 6.81
C ALA A 388 3.12 -51.27 7.25
N THR A 389 1.81 -51.44 7.29
CA THR A 389 1.16 -52.73 7.49
C THR A 389 0.35 -53.09 6.25
N ALA A 390 0.88 -54.00 5.55
CA ALA A 390 0.50 -55.14 4.74
C ALA A 390 1.04 -55.10 3.33
#